data_aae62f6973c311a46a099e884f09a75c
#
_entry.id   aae62f6973c311a46a099e884f09a75c
#
_cell.length_a   1.000
_cell.length_b   1.000
_cell.length_c   1.000
_cell.angle_alpha   90.00
_cell.angle_beta   90.00
_cell.angle_gamma   90.00
#
_symmetry.space_group_name_H-M   'P 1'
#
loop_
_entity.id
_entity.type
_entity.pdbx_description
1 polymer ?
#
loop_
_entity_poly.entity_id
_entity_poly.type
_entity_poly.pdbx_seq_one_letter_code
_entity_poly.pdbx_strand_id
1 'polypeptide(L)'
;QMLFALLRSALHGTHADATIFAGITSEAWQECYRLSVRQGVMALAWDGLITLPTELQPPKSLKINWWLAVERCEKRYRYYCRVISDLSTFYATHGITAVQLKGVGFANNYPIPSHREGGDIDIFTYSADSSGLSDREANSLADKLMRGRGIEVDFSHSQKHSMFYYKGIPIENHKKFLNTEIYRTAVSMDILLRKLLRPRLTVLDGKYE
;
A
#
# COMPACT_ATOMS: atom_id res chain seq x y z
N GLN A 1 -19.40 8.90 13.06
CA GLN A 1 -18.92 8.73 14.45
C GLN A 1 -18.47 7.29 14.70
N MET A 2 -19.31 6.25 14.44
CA MET A 2 -18.99 4.83 14.61
C MET A 2 -17.66 4.44 13.96
N LEU A 3 -17.48 4.71 12.64
CA LEU A 3 -16.25 4.35 11.93
C LEU A 3 -15.01 4.91 12.60
N PHE A 4 -15.03 6.18 13.02
CA PHE A 4 -13.88 6.79 13.70
C PHE A 4 -13.58 6.13 15.06
N ALA A 5 -14.61 5.69 15.80
CA ALA A 5 -14.41 4.98 17.05
C ALA A 5 -13.72 3.62 16.82
N LEU A 6 -14.13 2.87 15.78
CA LEU A 6 -13.50 1.61 15.41
C LEU A 6 -12.05 1.82 14.96
N LEU A 7 -11.80 2.81 14.08
CA LEU A 7 -10.45 3.10 13.60
C LEU A 7 -9.50 3.53 14.72
N ARG A 8 -9.98 4.36 15.65
CA ARG A 8 -9.20 4.78 16.83
C ARG A 8 -8.85 3.59 17.70
N SER A 9 -9.81 2.73 17.99
CA SER A 9 -9.60 1.49 18.73
C SER A 9 -8.50 0.64 18.09
N ALA A 10 -8.62 0.37 16.79
CA ALA A 10 -7.66 -0.44 16.04
C ALA A 10 -6.25 0.15 16.05
N LEU A 11 -6.12 1.45 15.73
CA LEU A 11 -4.81 2.11 15.61
C LEU A 11 -4.07 2.26 16.95
N HIS A 12 -4.80 2.37 18.04
CA HIS A 12 -4.20 2.54 19.38
C HIS A 12 -4.18 1.24 20.21
N GLY A 13 -4.69 0.13 19.67
CA GLY A 13 -4.76 -1.14 20.40
C GLY A 13 -5.64 -1.08 21.65
N THR A 14 -6.68 -0.25 21.63
CA THR A 14 -7.62 -0.06 22.75
C THR A 14 -8.98 -0.66 22.41
N HIS A 15 -9.82 -0.91 23.41
CA HIS A 15 -11.21 -1.28 23.16
C HIS A 15 -11.99 -0.10 22.57
N ALA A 16 -12.89 -0.39 21.61
CA ALA A 16 -13.81 0.63 21.10
C ALA A 16 -14.79 1.04 22.21
N ASP A 17 -15.11 2.34 22.25
CA ASP A 17 -16.04 2.89 23.25
C ASP A 17 -17.46 2.31 23.04
N ALA A 18 -17.84 1.40 23.92
CA ALA A 18 -19.11 0.66 23.85
C ALA A 18 -20.35 1.59 23.88
N THR A 19 -20.22 2.78 24.48
CA THR A 19 -21.37 3.72 24.61
C THR A 19 -21.80 4.27 23.25
N ILE A 20 -20.88 4.35 22.28
CA ILE A 20 -21.14 4.81 20.91
C ILE A 20 -21.99 3.77 20.14
N PHE A 21 -21.94 2.51 20.56
CA PHE A 21 -22.56 1.39 19.84
C PHE A 21 -23.85 0.87 20.50
N ALA A 22 -24.25 1.46 21.62
CA ALA A 22 -25.50 1.13 22.27
C ALA A 22 -26.70 1.55 21.40
N GLY A 23 -27.61 0.61 21.12
CA GLY A 23 -28.84 0.88 20.35
C GLY A 23 -28.63 1.12 18.84
N ILE A 24 -27.45 0.80 18.28
CA ILE A 24 -27.19 0.95 16.84
C ILE A 24 -28.01 -0.05 16.02
N THR A 25 -28.71 0.46 14.99
CA THR A 25 -29.54 -0.35 14.11
C THR A 25 -28.70 -1.13 13.07
N SER A 26 -29.30 -2.18 12.48
CA SER A 26 -28.67 -2.94 11.38
C SER A 26 -28.30 -2.07 10.19
N GLU A 27 -29.13 -1.08 9.85
CA GLU A 27 -28.92 -0.16 8.75
C GLU A 27 -27.69 0.73 9.00
N ALA A 28 -27.53 1.23 10.22
CA ALA A 28 -26.39 2.03 10.63
C ALA A 28 -25.09 1.21 10.57
N TRP A 29 -25.11 -0.06 10.95
CA TRP A 29 -23.99 -0.98 10.78
C TRP A 29 -23.65 -1.23 9.31
N GLN A 30 -24.66 -1.43 8.45
CA GLN A 30 -24.45 -1.59 7.00
C GLN A 30 -23.82 -0.34 6.38
N GLU A 31 -24.26 0.87 6.80
CA GLU A 31 -23.68 2.11 6.32
C GLU A 31 -22.23 2.29 6.81
N CYS A 32 -21.94 1.95 8.06
CA CYS A 32 -20.58 1.94 8.60
C CYS A 32 -19.66 1.02 7.78
N TYR A 33 -20.12 -0.18 7.47
CA TYR A 33 -19.38 -1.11 6.59
C TYR A 33 -19.16 -0.53 5.21
N ARG A 34 -20.21 -0.02 4.53
CA ARG A 34 -20.09 0.58 3.20
C ARG A 34 -19.12 1.76 3.19
N LEU A 35 -19.16 2.60 4.22
CA LEU A 35 -18.25 3.72 4.37
C LEU A 35 -16.80 3.25 4.56
N SER A 36 -16.56 2.24 5.39
CA SER A 36 -15.22 1.68 5.61
C SER A 36 -14.61 1.11 4.32
N VAL A 37 -15.43 0.43 3.49
CA VAL A 37 -15.01 -0.07 2.18
C VAL A 37 -14.66 1.07 1.22
N ARG A 38 -15.52 2.09 1.12
CA ARG A 38 -15.27 3.26 0.24
C ARG A 38 -14.02 4.05 0.63
N GLN A 39 -13.67 4.05 1.92
CA GLN A 39 -12.49 4.77 2.42
C GLN A 39 -11.22 3.89 2.43
N GLY A 40 -11.29 2.61 2.02
CA GLY A 40 -10.13 1.71 2.04
C GLY A 40 -9.61 1.41 3.44
N VAL A 41 -10.51 1.34 4.42
CA VAL A 41 -10.18 1.09 5.85
C VAL A 41 -11.04 -0.01 6.46
N MET A 42 -11.61 -0.87 5.62
CA MET A 42 -12.57 -1.88 6.02
C MET A 42 -11.95 -2.93 6.95
N ALA A 43 -10.73 -3.39 6.65
CA ALA A 43 -10.04 -4.37 7.47
C ALA A 43 -9.57 -3.75 8.80
N LEU A 44 -9.09 -2.51 8.79
CA LEU A 44 -8.74 -1.78 10.02
C LEU A 44 -9.98 -1.53 10.91
N ALA A 45 -11.12 -1.18 10.31
CA ALA A 45 -12.36 -1.01 11.07
C ALA A 45 -12.86 -2.32 11.68
N TRP A 46 -12.60 -3.46 11.04
CA TRP A 46 -12.84 -4.77 11.59
C TRP A 46 -12.07 -5.02 12.89
N ASP A 47 -10.80 -4.61 12.95
CA ASP A 47 -9.98 -4.78 14.16
C ASP A 47 -10.59 -4.06 15.36
N GLY A 48 -11.12 -2.87 15.15
CA GLY A 48 -11.85 -2.16 16.20
C GLY A 48 -13.18 -2.80 16.54
N LEU A 49 -13.89 -3.32 15.52
CA LEU A 49 -15.19 -3.98 15.71
C LEU A 49 -15.11 -5.21 16.63
N ILE A 50 -14.09 -6.04 16.44
CA ILE A 50 -13.94 -7.27 17.24
C ILE A 50 -13.58 -7.00 18.70
N THR A 51 -13.20 -5.77 19.05
CA THR A 51 -12.96 -5.36 20.45
C THR A 51 -14.26 -5.07 21.21
N LEU A 52 -15.40 -4.89 20.51
CA LEU A 52 -16.70 -4.64 21.12
C LEU A 52 -17.28 -5.91 21.76
N PRO A 53 -18.04 -5.78 22.86
CA PRO A 53 -18.89 -6.85 23.36
C PRO A 53 -19.79 -7.41 22.27
N THR A 54 -20.02 -8.71 22.28
CA THR A 54 -20.74 -9.42 21.20
C THR A 54 -22.15 -8.85 20.96
N GLU A 55 -22.83 -8.42 22.01
CA GLU A 55 -24.19 -7.84 21.99
C GLU A 55 -24.23 -6.46 21.29
N LEU A 56 -23.11 -5.78 21.18
CA LEU A 56 -22.98 -4.47 20.49
C LEU A 56 -22.45 -4.59 19.07
N GLN A 57 -22.07 -5.80 18.63
CA GLN A 57 -21.55 -6.03 17.29
C GLN A 57 -22.68 -6.11 16.26
N PRO A 58 -22.37 -5.95 14.95
CA PRO A 58 -23.37 -6.03 13.90
C PRO A 58 -24.06 -7.41 13.83
N PRO A 59 -25.22 -7.52 13.15
CA PRO A 59 -25.88 -8.79 12.90
C PRO A 59 -24.94 -9.84 12.31
N LYS A 60 -25.11 -11.11 12.69
CA LYS A 60 -24.23 -12.22 12.31
C LYS A 60 -23.94 -12.29 10.81
N SER A 61 -24.94 -12.08 9.97
CA SER A 61 -24.78 -12.11 8.51
C SER A 61 -23.83 -11.02 8.00
N LEU A 62 -23.96 -9.77 8.49
CA LEU A 62 -23.07 -8.67 8.14
C LEU A 62 -21.65 -8.92 8.68
N LYS A 63 -21.55 -9.44 9.91
CA LYS A 63 -20.27 -9.77 10.53
C LYS A 63 -19.51 -10.83 9.72
N ILE A 64 -20.18 -11.88 9.25
CA ILE A 64 -19.57 -12.90 8.38
C ILE A 64 -19.11 -12.29 7.05
N ASN A 65 -19.94 -11.46 6.40
CA ASN A 65 -19.57 -10.79 5.15
C ASN A 65 -18.37 -9.87 5.33
N TRP A 66 -18.30 -9.16 6.44
CA TRP A 66 -17.17 -8.29 6.76
C TRP A 66 -15.89 -9.10 6.96
N TRP A 67 -15.97 -10.16 7.76
CA TRP A 67 -14.83 -11.06 7.96
C TRP A 67 -14.32 -11.67 6.65
N LEU A 68 -15.21 -12.15 5.77
CA LEU A 68 -14.83 -12.66 4.45
C LEU A 68 -14.17 -11.60 3.56
N ALA A 69 -14.53 -10.33 3.73
CA ALA A 69 -13.87 -9.22 3.04
C ALA A 69 -12.46 -8.97 3.60
N VAL A 70 -12.28 -9.08 4.91
CA VAL A 70 -10.94 -9.01 5.57
C VAL A 70 -10.04 -10.13 5.07
N GLU A 71 -10.52 -11.37 5.04
CA GLU A 71 -9.80 -12.54 4.50
C GLU A 71 -9.30 -12.28 3.05
N ARG A 72 -10.15 -11.67 2.21
CA ARG A 72 -9.74 -11.30 0.84
C ARG A 72 -8.68 -10.20 0.82
N CYS A 73 -8.76 -9.24 1.74
CA CYS A 73 -7.75 -8.19 1.89
C CYS A 73 -6.40 -8.79 2.26
N GLU A 74 -6.35 -9.68 3.25
CA GLU A 74 -5.13 -10.36 3.66
C GLU A 74 -4.52 -11.24 2.55
N LYS A 75 -5.35 -11.99 1.82
CA LYS A 75 -4.89 -12.79 0.67
C LYS A 75 -4.27 -11.88 -0.41
N ARG A 76 -4.90 -10.73 -0.68
CA ARG A 76 -4.37 -9.75 -1.62
C ARG A 76 -3.05 -9.16 -1.14
N TYR A 77 -2.94 -8.79 0.14
CA TYR A 77 -1.69 -8.31 0.74
C TYR A 77 -0.55 -9.33 0.55
N ARG A 78 -0.76 -10.59 0.91
CA ARG A 78 0.23 -11.66 0.71
C ARG A 78 0.62 -11.83 -0.77
N TYR A 79 -0.33 -11.66 -1.68
CA TYR A 79 -0.05 -11.70 -3.12
C TYR A 79 0.82 -10.52 -3.55
N TYR A 80 0.52 -9.30 -3.08
CA TYR A 80 1.31 -8.11 -3.37
C TYR A 80 2.75 -8.25 -2.87
N CYS A 81 2.95 -8.74 -1.66
CA CYS A 81 4.28 -9.00 -1.12
C CYS A 81 5.10 -9.93 -2.02
N ARG A 82 4.49 -11.02 -2.50
CA ARG A 82 5.16 -11.95 -3.45
C ARG A 82 5.51 -11.27 -4.77
N VAL A 83 4.61 -10.47 -5.32
CA VAL A 83 4.84 -9.76 -6.59
C VAL A 83 5.95 -8.72 -6.45
N ILE A 84 5.98 -7.98 -5.34
CA ILE A 84 7.04 -7.02 -5.03
C ILE A 84 8.39 -7.73 -4.90
N SER A 85 8.47 -8.82 -4.14
CA SER A 85 9.69 -9.60 -3.96
C SER A 85 10.22 -10.15 -5.29
N ASP A 86 9.34 -10.70 -6.12
CA ASP A 86 9.70 -11.22 -7.44
C ASP A 86 10.21 -10.11 -8.39
N LEU A 87 9.52 -8.98 -8.44
CA LEU A 87 9.93 -7.83 -9.25
C LEU A 87 11.26 -7.25 -8.77
N SER A 88 11.44 -7.09 -7.46
CA SER A 88 12.68 -6.59 -6.86
C SER A 88 13.85 -7.52 -7.14
N THR A 89 13.66 -8.83 -7.00
CA THR A 89 14.67 -9.85 -7.34
C THR A 89 15.06 -9.77 -8.81
N PHE A 90 14.07 -9.66 -9.70
CA PHE A 90 14.33 -9.50 -11.14
C PHE A 90 15.15 -8.26 -11.44
N TYR A 91 14.80 -7.11 -10.86
CA TYR A 91 15.57 -5.88 -11.07
C TYR A 91 16.98 -5.96 -10.49
N ALA A 92 17.15 -6.60 -9.35
CA ALA A 92 18.46 -6.78 -8.71
C ALA A 92 19.45 -7.56 -9.61
N THR A 93 18.98 -8.56 -10.38
CA THR A 93 19.84 -9.28 -11.35
C THR A 93 20.35 -8.40 -12.51
N HIS A 94 19.78 -7.19 -12.67
CA HIS A 94 20.16 -6.21 -13.69
C HIS A 94 20.84 -4.96 -13.08
N GLY A 95 21.30 -5.03 -11.83
CA GLY A 95 21.97 -3.91 -11.15
C GLY A 95 21.02 -2.76 -10.78
N ILE A 96 19.72 -3.03 -10.64
CA ILE A 96 18.71 -2.05 -10.27
C ILE A 96 18.15 -2.39 -8.89
N THR A 97 18.10 -1.39 -8.01
CA THR A 97 17.39 -1.50 -6.72
C THR A 97 16.00 -0.88 -6.87
N ALA A 98 14.98 -1.60 -6.44
CA ALA A 98 13.60 -1.11 -6.37
C ALA A 98 13.20 -0.85 -4.92
N VAL A 99 12.76 0.37 -4.64
CA VAL A 99 12.24 0.78 -3.33
C VAL A 99 10.77 1.03 -3.43
N GLN A 100 10.01 0.50 -2.50
CA GLN A 100 8.60 0.78 -2.41
C GLN A 100 8.37 2.10 -1.66
N LEU A 101 7.64 3.04 -2.29
CA LEU A 101 7.43 4.39 -1.75
C LEU A 101 6.27 4.45 -0.77
N LYS A 102 5.22 3.68 -1.01
CA LYS A 102 3.98 3.61 -0.22
C LYS A 102 3.41 2.18 -0.30
N GLY A 103 2.16 1.99 -0.03
CA GLY A 103 1.53 0.68 -0.19
C GLY A 103 1.98 -0.31 0.89
N VAL A 104 2.41 -1.49 0.49
CA VAL A 104 2.83 -2.58 1.40
C VAL A 104 4.01 -2.15 2.29
N GLY A 105 4.96 -1.35 1.77
CA GLY A 105 6.07 -0.83 2.58
C GLY A 105 5.62 0.02 3.77
N PHE A 106 4.57 0.82 3.58
CA PHE A 106 3.99 1.61 4.67
C PHE A 106 3.11 0.78 5.61
N ALA A 107 2.65 -0.39 5.18
CA ALA A 107 1.77 -1.25 5.96
C ALA A 107 2.40 -1.72 7.29
N ASN A 108 3.72 -1.82 7.35
CA ASN A 108 4.45 -2.18 8.58
C ASN A 108 4.25 -1.19 9.74
N ASN A 109 3.69 0.00 9.48
CA ASN A 109 3.31 0.95 10.52
C ASN A 109 1.89 0.70 11.07
N TYR A 110 1.15 -0.26 10.52
CA TYR A 110 -0.18 -0.65 11.00
C TYR A 110 -0.06 -1.80 12.00
N PRO A 111 -0.93 -1.89 13.01
CA PRO A 111 -0.93 -2.99 13.98
C PRO A 111 -0.99 -4.37 13.32
N ILE A 112 -1.79 -4.50 12.25
CA ILE A 112 -1.85 -5.67 11.38
C ILE A 112 -1.53 -5.20 9.95
N PRO A 113 -0.32 -5.44 9.44
CA PRO A 113 0.10 -4.92 8.12
C PRO A 113 -0.83 -5.32 6.97
N SER A 114 -1.37 -6.53 6.98
CA SER A 114 -2.29 -7.03 5.96
C SER A 114 -3.66 -6.33 5.94
N HIS A 115 -3.97 -5.53 6.97
CA HIS A 115 -5.20 -4.75 7.09
C HIS A 115 -5.10 -3.33 6.54
N ARG A 116 -3.90 -2.94 6.07
CA ARG A 116 -3.76 -1.74 5.25
C ARG A 116 -4.14 -2.06 3.80
N GLU A 117 -5.28 -1.57 3.39
CA GLU A 117 -5.74 -1.75 2.01
C GLU A 117 -4.88 -0.96 1.02
N GLY A 118 -4.57 -1.56 -0.12
CA GLY A 118 -3.78 -0.96 -1.20
C GLY A 118 -4.32 -1.34 -2.56
N GLY A 119 -4.11 -0.48 -3.57
CA GLY A 119 -4.58 -0.67 -4.95
C GLY A 119 -3.46 -0.89 -5.97
N ASP A 120 -2.42 -0.12 -5.89
CA ASP A 120 -1.25 -0.08 -6.77
C ASP A 120 0.03 -0.34 -5.99
N ILE A 121 1.11 -0.61 -6.73
CA ILE A 121 2.46 -0.71 -6.19
C ILE A 121 3.28 0.44 -6.75
N ASP A 122 3.66 1.37 -5.89
CA ASP A 122 4.54 2.48 -6.22
C ASP A 122 5.98 2.12 -5.90
N ILE A 123 6.82 2.09 -6.91
CA ILE A 123 8.24 1.85 -6.76
C ILE A 123 9.06 3.06 -7.23
N PHE A 124 10.22 3.22 -6.65
CA PHE A 124 11.29 4.07 -7.15
C PHE A 124 12.48 3.19 -7.46
N THR A 125 12.92 3.19 -8.71
CA THR A 125 14.07 2.39 -9.15
C THR A 125 15.31 3.27 -9.29
N TYR A 126 16.44 2.78 -8.80
CA TYR A 126 17.73 3.47 -8.86
C TYR A 126 18.87 2.46 -9.03
N SER A 127 20.07 3.00 -9.29
CA SER A 127 21.27 2.21 -9.48
C SER A 127 21.69 1.46 -8.22
N ALA A 128 21.92 0.15 -8.32
CA ALA A 128 22.69 -0.55 -7.29
C ALA A 128 24.15 -0.07 -7.32
N ASP A 129 24.80 0.06 -6.15
CA ASP A 129 26.13 0.65 -5.99
C ASP A 129 27.20 0.01 -6.89
N SER A 130 27.04 -1.26 -7.24
CA SER A 130 27.96 -2.04 -8.09
C SER A 130 27.66 -1.97 -9.59
N SER A 131 26.58 -1.29 -10.02
CA SER A 131 26.10 -1.39 -11.41
C SER A 131 26.79 -0.43 -12.39
N GLY A 132 27.40 0.64 -11.89
CA GLY A 132 28.00 1.71 -12.72
C GLY A 132 26.97 2.60 -13.45
N LEU A 133 25.67 2.40 -13.23
CA LEU A 133 24.59 3.19 -13.82
C LEU A 133 24.31 4.45 -12.98
N SER A 134 23.85 5.52 -13.61
CA SER A 134 23.16 6.59 -12.89
C SER A 134 21.72 6.16 -12.51
N ASP A 135 21.14 6.80 -11.50
CA ASP A 135 19.74 6.51 -11.09
C ASP A 135 18.74 6.72 -12.23
N ARG A 136 19.00 7.69 -13.12
CA ARG A 136 18.17 7.92 -14.30
C ARG A 136 18.25 6.79 -15.31
N GLU A 137 19.46 6.26 -15.53
CA GLU A 137 19.67 5.12 -16.42
C GLU A 137 19.06 3.86 -15.86
N ALA A 138 19.21 3.60 -14.55
CA ALA A 138 18.59 2.48 -13.87
C ALA A 138 17.05 2.52 -13.98
N ASN A 139 16.43 3.69 -13.75
CA ASN A 139 14.98 3.84 -13.90
C ASN A 139 14.51 3.61 -15.35
N SER A 140 15.24 4.16 -16.34
CA SER A 140 14.92 3.92 -17.76
C SER A 140 15.15 2.48 -18.18
N LEU A 141 16.16 1.81 -17.61
CA LEU A 141 16.44 0.40 -17.85
C LEU A 141 15.34 -0.49 -17.27
N ALA A 142 14.82 -0.15 -16.08
CA ALA A 142 13.71 -0.88 -15.48
C ALA A 142 12.49 -0.95 -16.43
N ASP A 143 12.11 0.18 -17.03
CA ASP A 143 11.02 0.23 -18.00
C ASP A 143 11.35 -0.56 -19.29
N LYS A 144 12.60 -0.49 -19.77
CA LYS A 144 13.06 -1.26 -20.95
C LYS A 144 13.00 -2.77 -20.71
N LEU A 145 13.38 -3.22 -19.52
CA LEU A 145 13.35 -4.62 -19.14
C LEU A 145 11.91 -5.17 -19.12
N MET A 146 10.95 -4.38 -18.64
CA MET A 146 9.52 -4.79 -18.69
C MET A 146 9.04 -4.92 -20.14
N ARG A 147 9.37 -3.95 -21.01
CA ARG A 147 9.05 -4.04 -22.45
C ARG A 147 9.73 -5.23 -23.12
N GLY A 148 10.97 -5.53 -22.77
CA GLY A 148 11.70 -6.70 -23.27
C GLY A 148 11.05 -8.05 -22.89
N ARG A 149 10.19 -8.05 -21.85
CA ARG A 149 9.36 -9.20 -21.44
C ARG A 149 7.96 -9.19 -22.07
N GLY A 150 7.71 -8.31 -23.04
CA GLY A 150 6.40 -8.18 -23.69
C GLY A 150 5.35 -7.45 -22.85
N ILE A 151 5.77 -6.75 -21.79
CA ILE A 151 4.86 -5.97 -20.94
C ILE A 151 4.77 -4.56 -21.52
N GLU A 152 3.55 -4.09 -21.77
CA GLU A 152 3.30 -2.73 -22.19
C GLU A 152 3.61 -1.75 -21.04
N VAL A 153 4.39 -0.71 -21.33
CA VAL A 153 4.73 0.34 -20.38
C VAL A 153 4.18 1.66 -20.88
N ASP A 154 3.26 2.22 -20.14
CA ASP A 154 2.59 3.48 -20.45
C ASP A 154 3.35 4.66 -19.82
N PHE A 155 3.61 5.69 -20.62
CA PHE A 155 4.26 6.94 -20.23
C PHE A 155 3.32 8.15 -20.34
N SER A 156 2.07 7.94 -20.76
CA SER A 156 1.14 9.03 -21.10
C SER A 156 0.50 9.68 -19.88
N HIS A 157 0.33 8.94 -18.79
CA HIS A 157 -0.42 9.42 -17.63
C HIS A 157 0.32 10.45 -16.78
N SER A 158 1.67 10.43 -16.78
CA SER A 158 2.44 11.33 -15.94
C SER A 158 3.91 11.39 -16.37
N GLN A 159 4.52 12.59 -16.31
CA GLN A 159 5.97 12.70 -16.41
C GLN A 159 6.68 12.26 -15.10
N LYS A 160 5.92 12.04 -14.04
CA LYS A 160 6.42 11.64 -12.73
C LYS A 160 6.74 10.15 -12.66
N HIS A 161 5.95 9.31 -13.31
CA HIS A 161 6.10 7.85 -13.32
C HIS A 161 5.71 7.26 -14.69
N SER A 162 6.19 6.07 -14.97
CA SER A 162 5.64 5.14 -15.96
C SER A 162 4.72 4.14 -15.26
N MET A 163 3.76 3.56 -15.98
CA MET A 163 2.82 2.58 -15.47
C MET A 163 2.83 1.32 -16.32
N PHE A 164 2.78 0.15 -15.66
CA PHE A 164 2.64 -1.14 -16.32
C PHE A 164 1.92 -2.15 -15.42
N TYR A 165 1.41 -3.22 -16.01
CA TYR A 165 0.81 -4.33 -15.24
C TYR A 165 1.82 -5.47 -15.11
N TYR A 166 2.15 -5.84 -13.87
CA TYR A 166 2.98 -6.99 -13.58
C TYR A 166 2.21 -8.02 -12.76
N LYS A 167 2.03 -9.22 -13.34
CA LYS A 167 1.20 -10.28 -12.74
C LYS A 167 -0.20 -9.79 -12.32
N GLY A 168 -0.81 -8.95 -13.15
CA GLY A 168 -2.15 -8.41 -12.91
C GLY A 168 -2.25 -7.27 -11.90
N ILE A 169 -1.13 -6.79 -11.36
CA ILE A 169 -1.08 -5.64 -10.44
C ILE A 169 -0.54 -4.42 -11.19
N PRO A 170 -1.19 -3.24 -11.06
CA PRO A 170 -0.64 -1.99 -11.58
C PRO A 170 0.60 -1.58 -10.79
N ILE A 171 1.69 -1.31 -11.50
CA ILE A 171 2.97 -0.85 -10.96
C ILE A 171 3.22 0.56 -11.49
N GLU A 172 3.46 1.50 -10.60
CA GLU A 172 3.95 2.84 -10.94
C GLU A 172 5.45 2.94 -10.66
N ASN A 173 6.26 3.02 -11.72
CA ASN A 173 7.69 3.22 -11.60
C ASN A 173 8.01 4.72 -11.59
N HIS A 174 8.21 5.27 -10.41
CA HIS A 174 8.43 6.70 -10.19
C HIS A 174 9.82 7.15 -10.63
N LYS A 175 9.86 8.24 -11.39
CA LYS A 175 11.09 8.96 -11.79
C LYS A 175 11.37 10.12 -10.84
N LYS A 176 10.32 10.63 -10.20
CA LYS A 176 10.33 11.75 -9.25
C LYS A 176 9.41 11.43 -8.08
N PHE A 177 9.75 11.89 -6.89
CA PHE A 177 8.88 11.77 -5.71
C PHE A 177 7.73 12.77 -5.78
N LEU A 178 8.00 13.97 -6.30
CA LEU A 178 7.06 15.09 -6.36
C LEU A 178 6.79 15.53 -7.78
N ASN A 179 5.67 16.20 -7.99
CA ASN A 179 5.35 16.82 -9.28
C ASN A 179 6.12 18.14 -9.41
N THR A 180 7.34 18.04 -9.91
CA THR A 180 8.28 19.17 -10.08
C THR A 180 7.89 20.13 -11.21
N GLU A 181 6.89 19.80 -12.01
CA GLU A 181 6.45 20.62 -13.14
C GLU A 181 5.42 21.66 -12.72
N ILE A 182 4.62 21.32 -11.70
CA ILE A 182 3.58 22.24 -11.19
C ILE A 182 4.17 23.23 -10.18
N TYR A 183 5.10 22.77 -9.33
CA TYR A 183 5.61 23.57 -8.22
C TYR A 183 7.15 23.70 -8.28
N ARG A 184 7.67 24.94 -8.43
CA ARG A 184 9.14 25.18 -8.40
C ARG A 184 9.81 24.70 -7.10
N THR A 185 9.12 24.87 -5.96
CA THR A 185 9.60 24.42 -4.64
C THR A 185 9.71 22.89 -4.55
N ALA A 186 8.94 22.15 -5.35
CA ALA A 186 9.01 20.70 -5.40
C ALA A 186 10.37 20.18 -5.93
N VAL A 187 11.09 20.95 -6.74
CA VAL A 187 12.41 20.56 -7.28
C VAL A 187 13.43 20.37 -6.15
N SER A 188 13.55 21.37 -5.28
CA SER A 188 14.49 21.31 -4.14
C SER A 188 14.12 20.19 -3.16
N MET A 189 12.82 19.98 -2.96
CA MET A 189 12.31 18.91 -2.09
C MET A 189 12.56 17.52 -2.71
N ASP A 190 12.36 17.33 -4.01
CA ASP A 190 12.65 16.07 -4.70
C ASP A 190 14.14 15.70 -4.58
N ILE A 191 15.03 16.69 -4.75
CA ILE A 191 16.48 16.51 -4.56
C ILE A 191 16.79 16.10 -3.10
N LEU A 192 16.16 16.74 -2.12
CA LEU A 192 16.34 16.41 -0.70
C LEU A 192 15.86 14.99 -0.41
N LEU A 193 14.68 14.62 -0.88
CA LEU A 193 14.12 13.26 -0.69
C LEU A 193 15.01 12.18 -1.27
N ARG A 194 15.63 12.41 -2.45
CA ARG A 194 16.61 11.49 -3.06
C ARG A 194 17.84 11.31 -2.17
N LYS A 195 18.34 12.39 -1.59
CA LYS A 195 19.49 12.32 -0.66
C LYS A 195 19.16 11.58 0.63
N LEU A 196 17.93 11.68 1.10
CA LEU A 196 17.46 11.03 2.33
C LEU A 196 17.08 9.56 2.13
N LEU A 197 16.82 9.13 0.91
CA LEU A 197 16.34 7.78 0.60
C LEU A 197 17.37 6.72 1.03
N ARG A 198 18.58 6.76 0.46
CA ARG A 198 19.59 5.70 0.62
C ARG A 198 19.94 5.39 2.07
N PRO A 199 20.26 6.37 2.94
CA PRO A 199 20.66 6.08 4.32
C PRO A 199 19.51 5.65 5.24
N ARG A 200 18.26 5.70 4.77
CA ARG A 200 17.06 5.38 5.56
C ARG A 200 16.26 4.20 5.02
N LEU A 201 16.83 3.46 4.08
CA LEU A 201 16.19 2.26 3.54
C LEU A 201 16.12 1.19 4.63
N THR A 202 14.93 0.75 4.93
CA THR A 202 14.69 -0.47 5.69
C THR A 202 14.57 -1.61 4.69
N VAL A 203 15.41 -2.63 4.82
CA VAL A 203 15.22 -3.88 4.08
C VAL A 203 13.96 -4.51 4.63
N LEU A 204 12.97 -4.69 3.76
CA LEU A 204 11.82 -5.51 4.09
C LEU A 204 12.35 -6.96 4.09
N ASP A 205 12.64 -7.47 5.26
CA ASP A 205 13.05 -8.88 5.41
C ASP A 205 11.95 -9.75 4.80
N GLY A 206 12.34 -10.57 3.81
CA GLY A 206 11.46 -11.42 3.02
C GLY A 206 10.80 -12.57 3.80
N LYS A 207 10.43 -12.34 5.04
CA LYS A 207 9.56 -13.22 5.82
C LYS A 207 8.10 -12.82 5.58
N TYR A 208 7.70 -12.96 4.35
CA TYR A 208 6.29 -13.05 4.00
C TYR A 208 5.94 -14.54 3.88
N GLU A 209 5.80 -15.20 5.02
CA GLU A 209 5.08 -16.46 5.08
C GLU A 209 3.57 -16.23 5.03
#